data_49358f8818281f0012587b14c6c9179a
#
_entry.id   49358f8818281f0012587b14c6c9179a
#
_cell.length_a   1.000
_cell.length_b   1.000
_cell.length_c   1.000
_cell.angle_alpha   90.00
_cell.angle_beta   90.00
_cell.angle_gamma   90.00
#
_symmetry.space_group_name_H-M   'P 1'
#
loop_
_entity.id
_entity.type
_entity.pdbx_description
1 polymer ?
#
loop_
_entity_poly.entity_id
_entity_poly.type
_entity_poly.pdbx_seq_one_letter_code
_entity_poly.pdbx_strand_id
1 'polypeptide(L)'
;MIKLSAPQMKVLSQSNDFAFDVLKAVNNENTNAFISPYSLGQALAMIANGAEGETLEEIAAVLKIGDGISIDDINSYYATMNKALTDIKCSSQIAFANSLWVNKDFDGTILDSYKKNMQSSYDAMVDVLDFADSKSTDIINSWSKKQTNGLIPTIVDNLSNDMPHTILLNSLYFKGLWNYFPKKNTYSDNFRNQFDRNEKVKMMKSDKCELTGFVTDEELMAEFDYGGKAFQMQIIMPKKEKINDYIQDLDGEKYAEMLSYMTNSKSIVAMPKFKSKYSYNLENPLRAMGITKAFSDYAEFGKISTKKEFKITKTLQNTTIEVNEEGSVASATTRIDGSVDINVGELPKEFIIDHPFIYLIRERQTGAILFIGKVQSMEGMQN
;
A
#
# COMPACT_ATOMS: atom_id res chain seq x y z
N MET A 1 -8.86 -6.81 19.11
CA MET A 1 -7.85 -7.81 18.70
C MET A 1 -8.37 -8.52 17.47
N ILE A 2 -7.64 -8.46 16.34
CA ILE A 2 -7.99 -9.11 15.07
C ILE A 2 -7.71 -10.61 15.23
N LYS A 3 -8.72 -11.43 15.01
CA LYS A 3 -8.57 -12.90 15.10
C LYS A 3 -8.70 -13.48 13.71
N LEU A 4 -7.63 -14.07 13.21
CA LEU A 4 -7.58 -14.76 11.93
C LEU A 4 -7.62 -16.28 12.16
N SER A 5 -8.34 -17.02 11.32
CA SER A 5 -8.28 -18.48 11.25
C SER A 5 -6.96 -18.96 10.65
N ALA A 6 -6.64 -20.23 10.75
CA ALA A 6 -5.40 -20.77 10.17
C ALA A 6 -5.32 -20.55 8.64
N PRO A 7 -6.38 -20.77 7.82
CA PRO A 7 -6.36 -20.40 6.40
C PRO A 7 -6.11 -18.89 6.19
N GLN A 8 -6.79 -18.02 6.94
CA GLN A 8 -6.60 -16.57 6.83
C GLN A 8 -5.19 -16.13 7.20
N MET A 9 -4.54 -16.75 8.19
CA MET A 9 -3.12 -16.47 8.51
C MET A 9 -2.19 -16.87 7.36
N LYS A 10 -2.51 -17.95 6.65
CA LYS A 10 -1.76 -18.36 5.45
C LYS A 10 -1.94 -17.35 4.31
N VAL A 11 -3.17 -16.86 4.08
CA VAL A 11 -3.44 -15.77 3.12
C VAL A 11 -2.68 -14.51 3.51
N LEU A 12 -2.64 -14.15 4.78
CA LEU A 12 -1.88 -12.99 5.27
C LEU A 12 -0.38 -13.13 4.94
N SER A 13 0.23 -14.30 5.19
CA SER A 13 1.65 -14.52 4.85
C SER A 13 1.88 -14.32 3.36
N GLN A 14 1.04 -14.93 2.51
CA GLN A 14 1.16 -14.78 1.06
C GLN A 14 0.89 -13.34 0.58
N SER A 15 -0.03 -12.63 1.23
CA SER A 15 -0.28 -11.20 0.95
C SER A 15 0.94 -10.33 1.28
N ASN A 16 1.68 -10.66 2.33
CA ASN A 16 2.92 -9.96 2.66
C ASN A 16 4.05 -10.29 1.67
N ASP A 17 4.20 -11.54 1.23
CA ASP A 17 5.16 -11.91 0.17
C ASP A 17 4.82 -11.19 -1.15
N PHE A 18 3.53 -11.16 -1.50
CA PHE A 18 3.04 -10.42 -2.66
C PHE A 18 3.39 -8.93 -2.61
N ALA A 19 3.47 -8.33 -1.42
CA ALA A 19 3.85 -6.92 -1.28
C ALA A 19 5.26 -6.63 -1.83
N PHE A 20 6.21 -7.53 -1.61
CA PHE A 20 7.56 -7.41 -2.17
C PHE A 20 7.58 -7.68 -3.67
N ASP A 21 6.82 -8.65 -4.15
CA ASP A 21 6.69 -8.92 -5.59
C ASP A 21 6.11 -7.72 -6.35
N VAL A 22 5.09 -7.06 -5.78
CA VAL A 22 4.51 -5.83 -6.33
C VAL A 22 5.52 -4.68 -6.33
N LEU A 23 6.30 -4.50 -5.24
CA LEU A 23 7.35 -3.48 -5.20
C LEU A 23 8.37 -3.71 -6.31
N LYS A 24 8.81 -4.95 -6.53
CA LYS A 24 9.72 -5.31 -7.64
C LYS A 24 9.09 -5.00 -8.99
N ALA A 25 7.83 -5.35 -9.20
CA ALA A 25 7.12 -5.15 -10.48
C ALA A 25 6.91 -3.67 -10.83
N VAL A 26 6.74 -2.78 -9.84
CA VAL A 26 6.61 -1.33 -10.06
C VAL A 26 7.93 -0.58 -9.90
N ASN A 27 9.01 -1.26 -9.52
CA ASN A 27 10.31 -0.65 -9.34
C ASN A 27 10.84 -0.10 -10.65
N ASN A 28 11.22 1.17 -10.64
CA ASN A 28 11.84 1.86 -11.77
C ASN A 28 13.13 2.55 -11.28
N GLU A 29 14.20 2.40 -12.01
CA GLU A 29 15.52 2.93 -11.64
C GLU A 29 15.57 4.46 -11.49
N ASN A 30 14.62 5.17 -12.11
CA ASN A 30 14.63 6.62 -12.19
C ASN A 30 13.55 7.30 -11.33
N THR A 31 12.65 6.55 -10.70
CA THR A 31 11.51 7.12 -9.97
C THR A 31 11.33 6.51 -8.59
N ASN A 32 10.81 7.33 -7.68
CA ASN A 32 10.25 6.83 -6.42
C ASN A 32 9.01 5.99 -6.68
N ALA A 33 8.60 5.19 -5.71
CA ALA A 33 7.39 4.38 -5.77
C ALA A 33 6.62 4.40 -4.45
N PHE A 34 5.31 4.33 -4.51
CA PHE A 34 4.44 4.11 -3.36
C PHE A 34 3.15 3.43 -3.81
N ILE A 35 2.91 2.24 -3.36
CA ILE A 35 1.80 1.40 -3.78
C ILE A 35 1.15 0.71 -2.58
N SER A 36 -0.13 0.33 -2.72
CA SER A 36 -0.81 -0.53 -1.76
C SER A 36 -0.94 -1.94 -2.30
N PRO A 37 -0.06 -2.86 -1.93
CA PRO A 37 -0.19 -4.27 -2.32
C PRO A 37 -1.42 -4.93 -1.70
N TYR A 38 -1.80 -4.56 -0.47
CA TYR A 38 -3.02 -5.04 0.17
C TYR A 38 -4.27 -4.73 -0.67
N SER A 39 -4.37 -3.51 -1.14
CA SER A 39 -5.45 -3.03 -1.97
C SER A 39 -5.42 -3.69 -3.37
N LEU A 40 -4.23 -3.84 -3.99
CA LEU A 40 -4.09 -4.55 -5.26
C LEU A 40 -4.45 -6.04 -5.15
N GLY A 41 -4.05 -6.69 -4.06
CA GLY A 41 -4.43 -8.08 -3.80
C GLY A 41 -5.96 -8.27 -3.73
N GLN A 42 -6.68 -7.30 -3.13
CA GLN A 42 -8.15 -7.30 -3.16
C GLN A 42 -8.69 -7.18 -4.59
N ALA A 43 -8.16 -6.27 -5.40
CA ALA A 43 -8.60 -6.10 -6.79
C ALA A 43 -8.39 -7.38 -7.61
N LEU A 44 -7.23 -8.03 -7.46
CA LEU A 44 -6.96 -9.30 -8.11
C LEU A 44 -7.87 -10.43 -7.61
N ALA A 45 -8.13 -10.47 -6.30
CA ALA A 45 -9.07 -11.44 -5.74
C ALA A 45 -10.51 -11.23 -6.24
N MET A 46 -10.92 -9.97 -6.43
CA MET A 46 -12.23 -9.66 -7.04
C MET A 46 -12.33 -10.26 -8.45
N ILE A 47 -11.34 -10.04 -9.32
CA ILE A 47 -11.39 -10.61 -10.68
C ILE A 47 -11.17 -12.13 -10.70
N ALA A 48 -10.41 -12.71 -9.77
CA ALA A 48 -10.26 -14.14 -9.60
C ALA A 48 -11.60 -14.85 -9.33
N ASN A 49 -12.49 -14.22 -8.53
CA ASN A 49 -13.84 -14.75 -8.30
C ASN A 49 -14.68 -14.86 -9.57
N GLY A 50 -14.35 -14.08 -10.58
CA GLY A 50 -15.04 -14.05 -11.86
C GLY A 50 -14.35 -14.78 -12.99
N ALA A 51 -13.10 -15.18 -12.78
CA ALA A 51 -12.26 -15.82 -13.78
C ALA A 51 -12.46 -17.34 -13.83
N GLU A 52 -12.10 -17.92 -14.98
CA GLU A 52 -12.10 -19.36 -15.26
C GLU A 52 -10.84 -19.70 -16.07
N GLY A 53 -10.58 -21.03 -16.24
CA GLY A 53 -9.51 -21.53 -17.11
C GLY A 53 -8.15 -20.90 -16.84
N GLU A 54 -7.39 -20.63 -17.92
CA GLU A 54 -6.04 -20.04 -17.84
C GLU A 54 -6.03 -18.64 -17.23
N THR A 55 -7.11 -17.86 -17.37
CA THR A 55 -7.23 -16.54 -16.76
C THR A 55 -7.21 -16.66 -15.23
N LEU A 56 -7.94 -17.62 -14.67
CA LEU A 56 -7.90 -17.88 -13.23
C LEU A 56 -6.56 -18.44 -12.80
N GLU A 57 -5.96 -19.35 -13.57
CA GLU A 57 -4.66 -19.96 -13.26
C GLU A 57 -3.55 -18.91 -13.13
N GLU A 58 -3.47 -17.94 -14.06
CA GLU A 58 -2.49 -16.85 -14.00
C GLU A 58 -2.71 -15.96 -12.77
N ILE A 59 -3.95 -15.58 -12.47
CA ILE A 59 -4.26 -14.76 -11.29
C ILE A 59 -4.00 -15.56 -10.00
N ALA A 60 -4.38 -16.84 -9.98
CA ALA A 60 -4.17 -17.74 -8.85
C ALA A 60 -2.68 -17.93 -8.54
N ALA A 61 -1.84 -18.04 -9.58
CA ALA A 61 -0.39 -18.17 -9.41
C ALA A 61 0.19 -16.93 -8.72
N VAL A 62 -0.22 -15.72 -9.11
CA VAL A 62 0.25 -14.46 -8.52
C VAL A 62 -0.26 -14.30 -7.08
N LEU A 63 -1.51 -14.66 -6.80
CA LEU A 63 -2.10 -14.63 -5.45
C LEU A 63 -1.74 -15.88 -4.62
N LYS A 64 -1.00 -16.83 -5.20
CA LYS A 64 -0.65 -18.12 -4.58
C LYS A 64 -1.88 -18.90 -4.09
N ILE A 65 -3.00 -18.80 -4.84
CA ILE A 65 -4.21 -19.62 -4.64
C ILE A 65 -3.88 -21.04 -5.09
N GLY A 66 -4.25 -22.02 -4.32
CA GLY A 66 -3.79 -23.40 -4.44
C GLY A 66 -3.10 -23.79 -3.14
N ASP A 67 -2.05 -24.50 -3.09
CA ASP A 67 -1.26 -24.80 -1.88
C ASP A 67 -2.06 -24.90 -0.55
N GLY A 68 -3.33 -25.38 -0.64
CA GLY A 68 -4.26 -25.47 0.48
C GLY A 68 -4.95 -24.16 0.86
N ILE A 69 -4.99 -23.17 -0.04
CA ILE A 69 -5.80 -21.96 0.04
C ILE A 69 -6.83 -21.97 -1.09
N SER A 70 -8.08 -21.68 -0.75
CA SER A 70 -9.17 -21.49 -1.70
C SER A 70 -9.44 -19.98 -1.93
N ILE A 71 -10.19 -19.69 -3.00
CA ILE A 71 -10.69 -18.31 -3.23
C ILE A 71 -11.61 -17.86 -2.08
N ASP A 72 -12.35 -18.77 -1.45
CA ASP A 72 -13.20 -18.46 -0.31
C ASP A 72 -12.39 -18.09 0.94
N ASP A 73 -11.21 -18.71 1.14
CA ASP A 73 -10.29 -18.30 2.22
C ASP A 73 -9.80 -16.86 2.01
N ILE A 74 -9.49 -16.49 0.76
CA ILE A 74 -9.09 -15.13 0.39
C ILE A 74 -10.24 -14.15 0.59
N ASN A 75 -11.45 -14.49 0.14
CA ASN A 75 -12.65 -13.68 0.35
C ASN A 75 -12.90 -13.47 1.86
N SER A 76 -12.83 -14.52 2.65
CA SER A 76 -13.00 -14.48 4.10
C SER A 76 -11.90 -13.64 4.79
N TYR A 77 -10.65 -13.76 4.33
CA TYR A 77 -9.55 -12.94 4.84
C TYR A 77 -9.80 -11.44 4.63
N TYR A 78 -10.09 -11.01 3.39
CA TYR A 78 -10.32 -9.61 3.10
C TYR A 78 -11.58 -9.07 3.79
N ALA A 79 -12.68 -9.83 3.84
CA ALA A 79 -13.87 -9.43 4.59
C ALA A 79 -13.57 -9.21 6.08
N THR A 80 -12.80 -10.11 6.69
CA THR A 80 -12.41 -10.02 8.11
C THR A 80 -11.48 -8.82 8.34
N MET A 81 -10.46 -8.67 7.51
CA MET A 81 -9.47 -7.62 7.66
C MET A 81 -10.04 -6.23 7.38
N ASN A 82 -10.82 -6.05 6.30
CA ASN A 82 -11.45 -4.76 5.97
C ASN A 82 -12.34 -4.27 7.11
N LYS A 83 -13.18 -5.17 7.64
CA LYS A 83 -14.01 -4.84 8.80
C LYS A 83 -13.15 -4.48 10.01
N ALA A 84 -12.16 -5.28 10.33
CA ALA A 84 -11.30 -5.03 11.48
C ALA A 84 -10.53 -3.70 11.36
N LEU A 85 -9.96 -3.41 10.18
CA LEU A 85 -9.20 -2.18 9.92
C LEU A 85 -10.07 -0.93 10.00
N THR A 86 -11.31 -0.98 9.53
CA THR A 86 -12.28 0.14 9.61
C THR A 86 -12.84 0.34 11.02
N ASP A 87 -12.95 -0.73 11.80
CA ASP A 87 -13.46 -0.69 13.18
C ASP A 87 -12.40 -0.24 14.20
N ILE A 88 -11.12 -0.12 13.82
CA ILE A 88 -10.04 0.34 14.71
C ILE A 88 -10.31 1.78 15.15
N LYS A 89 -10.56 1.94 16.46
CA LYS A 89 -10.74 3.26 17.08
C LYS A 89 -9.41 3.80 17.59
N CYS A 90 -8.71 4.53 16.73
CA CYS A 90 -7.46 5.22 17.08
C CYS A 90 -7.38 6.57 16.35
N SER A 91 -6.26 7.28 16.52
CA SER A 91 -6.03 8.55 15.81
C SER A 91 -5.69 8.37 14.32
N SER A 92 -5.50 7.12 13.86
CA SER A 92 -5.30 6.82 12.45
C SER A 92 -6.64 6.63 11.73
N GLN A 93 -6.67 7.00 10.46
CA GLN A 93 -7.83 6.83 9.57
C GLN A 93 -7.43 5.95 8.40
N ILE A 94 -8.29 5.01 8.06
CA ILE A 94 -8.14 4.16 6.88
C ILE A 94 -9.45 4.15 6.10
N ALA A 95 -9.37 4.17 4.78
CA ALA A 95 -10.54 4.09 3.92
C ALA A 95 -10.22 3.32 2.64
N PHE A 96 -11.16 2.49 2.22
CA PHE A 96 -11.05 1.64 1.03
C PHE A 96 -12.02 2.13 -0.05
N ALA A 97 -11.61 2.04 -1.31
CA ALA A 97 -12.47 2.24 -2.46
C ALA A 97 -12.16 1.17 -3.50
N ASN A 98 -13.00 0.14 -3.55
CA ASN A 98 -12.89 -1.00 -4.46
C ASN A 98 -14.04 -0.98 -5.44
N SER A 99 -13.78 -1.01 -6.75
CA SER A 99 -14.86 -1.07 -7.75
C SER A 99 -14.41 -1.66 -9.07
N LEU A 100 -15.38 -2.25 -9.76
CA LEU A 100 -15.29 -2.65 -11.16
C LEU A 100 -16.34 -1.89 -11.95
N TRP A 101 -15.92 -0.96 -12.77
CA TRP A 101 -16.77 -0.21 -13.68
C TRP A 101 -16.71 -0.81 -15.07
N VAL A 102 -17.87 -0.98 -15.68
CA VAL A 102 -18.02 -1.67 -16.95
C VAL A 102 -18.70 -0.77 -17.96
N ASN A 103 -18.25 -0.75 -19.22
CA ASN A 103 -18.87 0.06 -20.24
C ASN A 103 -20.29 -0.44 -20.54
N LYS A 104 -21.19 0.46 -20.92
CA LYS A 104 -22.59 0.20 -21.30
C LYS A 104 -22.75 -0.92 -22.33
N ASP A 105 -21.73 -1.22 -23.16
CA ASP A 105 -21.76 -2.31 -24.13
C ASP A 105 -21.98 -3.69 -23.46
N PHE A 106 -21.77 -3.78 -22.16
CA PHE A 106 -21.98 -4.97 -21.34
C PHE A 106 -23.23 -4.88 -20.46
N ASP A 107 -24.11 -3.88 -20.69
CA ASP A 107 -25.35 -3.73 -19.91
C ASP A 107 -26.22 -5.01 -19.99
N GLY A 108 -26.80 -5.39 -18.86
CA GLY A 108 -27.60 -6.61 -18.73
C GLY A 108 -26.81 -7.93 -18.79
N THR A 109 -25.48 -7.90 -18.93
CA THR A 109 -24.65 -9.12 -19.03
C THR A 109 -23.89 -9.46 -17.75
N ILE A 110 -23.77 -8.51 -16.81
CA ILE A 110 -23.04 -8.71 -15.55
C ILE A 110 -23.91 -9.51 -14.58
N LEU A 111 -23.35 -10.60 -14.07
CA LEU A 111 -24.06 -11.54 -13.21
C LEU A 111 -24.34 -10.95 -11.82
N ASP A 112 -25.59 -11.03 -11.39
CA ASP A 112 -26.01 -10.57 -10.04
C ASP A 112 -25.32 -11.34 -8.90
N SER A 113 -24.99 -12.62 -9.12
CA SER A 113 -24.23 -13.43 -8.17
C SER A 113 -22.83 -12.86 -7.93
N TYR A 114 -22.19 -12.40 -9.01
CA TYR A 114 -20.87 -11.75 -8.90
C TYR A 114 -20.97 -10.42 -8.16
N LYS A 115 -21.94 -9.54 -8.54
CA LYS A 115 -22.15 -8.26 -7.83
C LYS A 115 -22.37 -8.46 -6.33
N LYS A 116 -23.21 -9.43 -5.94
CA LYS A 116 -23.48 -9.75 -4.52
C LYS A 116 -22.24 -10.23 -3.79
N ASN A 117 -21.43 -11.09 -4.43
CA ASN A 117 -20.19 -11.58 -3.82
C ASN A 117 -19.19 -10.42 -3.63
N MET A 118 -19.00 -9.55 -4.62
CA MET A 118 -18.11 -8.40 -4.52
C MET A 118 -18.53 -7.45 -3.40
N GLN A 119 -19.82 -7.17 -3.27
CA GLN A 119 -20.33 -6.34 -2.19
C GLN A 119 -20.10 -6.98 -0.81
N SER A 120 -20.37 -8.28 -0.65
CA SER A 120 -20.28 -8.94 0.66
C SER A 120 -18.84 -9.20 1.12
N SER A 121 -17.92 -9.51 0.19
CA SER A 121 -16.55 -9.89 0.52
C SER A 121 -15.57 -8.72 0.55
N TYR A 122 -15.81 -7.69 -0.28
CA TYR A 122 -14.87 -6.59 -0.49
C TYR A 122 -15.46 -5.20 -0.27
N ASP A 123 -16.75 -5.09 0.05
CA ASP A 123 -17.52 -3.82 0.04
C ASP A 123 -17.33 -3.06 -1.28
N ALA A 124 -17.26 -3.82 -2.38
CA ALA A 124 -16.92 -3.30 -3.69
C ALA A 124 -18.16 -3.00 -4.53
N MET A 125 -18.09 -1.89 -5.29
CA MET A 125 -19.08 -1.53 -6.30
C MET A 125 -18.77 -2.25 -7.62
N VAL A 126 -19.80 -2.84 -8.22
CA VAL A 126 -19.76 -3.33 -9.62
C VAL A 126 -20.95 -2.72 -10.36
N ASP A 127 -20.68 -1.82 -11.31
CA ASP A 127 -21.73 -1.10 -12.02
C ASP A 127 -21.37 -0.81 -13.47
N VAL A 128 -22.38 -0.47 -14.27
CA VAL A 128 -22.27 -0.22 -15.71
C VAL A 128 -22.50 1.26 -15.99
N LEU A 129 -21.59 1.88 -16.76
CA LEU A 129 -21.65 3.30 -17.12
C LEU A 129 -21.37 3.48 -18.63
N ASP A 130 -21.93 4.54 -19.20
CA ASP A 130 -21.55 5.00 -20.54
C ASP A 130 -20.23 5.79 -20.47
N PHE A 131 -19.11 5.17 -20.78
CA PHE A 131 -17.82 5.85 -20.71
C PHE A 131 -17.62 6.95 -21.77
N ALA A 132 -18.52 7.03 -22.78
CA ALA A 132 -18.56 8.15 -23.72
C ALA A 132 -19.25 9.39 -23.12
N ASP A 133 -20.07 9.21 -22.08
CA ASP A 133 -20.68 10.34 -21.36
C ASP A 133 -19.66 10.93 -20.37
N SER A 134 -19.37 12.22 -20.51
CA SER A 134 -18.47 12.95 -19.60
C SER A 134 -18.90 12.89 -18.12
N LYS A 135 -20.19 12.69 -17.85
CA LYS A 135 -20.73 12.53 -16.49
C LYS A 135 -20.24 11.26 -15.79
N SER A 136 -19.82 10.23 -16.54
CA SER A 136 -19.31 8.98 -15.96
C SER A 136 -18.07 9.18 -15.10
N THR A 137 -17.19 10.10 -15.48
CA THR A 137 -16.05 10.53 -14.65
C THR A 137 -16.53 11.11 -13.31
N ASP A 138 -17.53 12.00 -13.34
CA ASP A 138 -18.06 12.62 -12.12
C ASP A 138 -18.78 11.61 -11.23
N ILE A 139 -19.48 10.63 -11.81
CA ILE A 139 -20.16 9.55 -11.07
C ILE A 139 -19.13 8.72 -10.30
N ILE A 140 -18.05 8.27 -10.97
CA ILE A 140 -16.98 7.47 -10.34
C ILE A 140 -16.28 8.27 -9.24
N ASN A 141 -15.93 9.53 -9.50
CA ASN A 141 -15.27 10.38 -8.52
C ASN A 141 -16.19 10.71 -7.32
N SER A 142 -17.47 10.95 -7.56
CA SER A 142 -18.46 11.18 -6.50
C SER A 142 -18.65 9.93 -5.63
N TRP A 143 -18.68 8.75 -6.24
CA TRP A 143 -18.72 7.48 -5.53
C TRP A 143 -17.47 7.30 -4.65
N SER A 144 -16.26 7.48 -5.21
CA SER A 144 -15.00 7.38 -4.47
C SER A 144 -14.96 8.35 -3.29
N LYS A 145 -15.33 9.61 -3.51
CA LYS A 145 -15.44 10.62 -2.46
C LYS A 145 -16.39 10.21 -1.34
N LYS A 146 -17.56 9.67 -1.69
CA LYS A 146 -18.55 9.20 -0.73
C LYS A 146 -18.03 7.98 0.06
N GLN A 147 -17.50 6.99 -0.63
CA GLN A 147 -16.98 5.74 -0.03
C GLN A 147 -15.83 5.99 0.94
N THR A 148 -15.02 6.99 0.64
CA THR A 148 -13.83 7.34 1.45
C THR A 148 -14.03 8.54 2.38
N ASN A 149 -15.26 8.96 2.64
CA ASN A 149 -15.56 10.13 3.48
C ASN A 149 -14.80 11.41 3.04
N GLY A 150 -14.63 11.59 1.73
CA GLY A 150 -13.94 12.74 1.13
C GLY A 150 -12.42 12.61 1.06
N LEU A 151 -11.85 11.51 1.52
CA LEU A 151 -10.40 11.32 1.57
C LEU A 151 -9.79 11.06 0.18
N ILE A 152 -10.56 10.46 -0.75
CA ILE A 152 -10.17 10.25 -2.15
C ILE A 152 -11.23 10.90 -3.06
N PRO A 153 -11.15 12.23 -3.29
CA PRO A 153 -12.18 12.95 -4.04
C PRO A 153 -12.08 12.75 -5.56
N THR A 154 -10.92 12.34 -6.07
CA THR A 154 -10.66 12.12 -7.50
C THR A 154 -9.83 10.85 -7.67
N ILE A 155 -10.36 9.89 -8.43
CA ILE A 155 -9.73 8.60 -8.70
C ILE A 155 -9.51 8.39 -10.20
N VAL A 156 -10.30 9.05 -11.04
CA VAL A 156 -10.14 9.08 -12.50
C VAL A 156 -10.21 10.52 -13.00
N ASP A 157 -9.37 10.85 -14.00
CA ASP A 157 -9.32 12.19 -14.58
C ASP A 157 -10.28 12.34 -15.78
N ASN A 158 -10.17 11.47 -16.79
CA ASN A 158 -11.03 11.48 -17.98
C ASN A 158 -11.16 10.08 -18.57
N LEU A 159 -12.37 9.64 -18.78
CA LEU A 159 -12.69 8.32 -19.36
C LEU A 159 -12.92 8.36 -20.86
N SER A 160 -13.40 9.50 -21.41
CA SER A 160 -13.86 9.60 -22.79
C SER A 160 -12.72 9.48 -23.82
N ASN A 161 -11.48 9.74 -23.43
CA ASN A 161 -10.33 9.73 -24.36
C ASN A 161 -9.90 8.31 -24.76
N ASP A 162 -10.05 7.32 -23.88
CA ASP A 162 -9.52 5.97 -24.07
C ASP A 162 -10.61 4.92 -24.28
N MET A 163 -11.86 5.25 -23.97
CA MET A 163 -13.06 4.38 -24.06
C MET A 163 -12.79 2.93 -23.61
N PRO A 164 -12.34 2.71 -22.37
CA PRO A 164 -12.03 1.36 -21.89
C PRO A 164 -13.30 0.50 -21.84
N HIS A 165 -13.17 -0.83 -21.97
CA HIS A 165 -14.30 -1.74 -21.75
C HIS A 165 -14.61 -1.90 -20.27
N THR A 166 -13.57 -1.96 -19.44
CA THR A 166 -13.69 -2.13 -17.99
C THR A 166 -12.60 -1.35 -17.28
N ILE A 167 -12.90 -0.91 -16.06
CA ILE A 167 -11.93 -0.23 -15.18
C ILE A 167 -12.03 -0.88 -13.81
N LEU A 168 -10.97 -1.56 -13.42
CA LEU A 168 -10.77 -2.05 -12.06
C LEU A 168 -10.09 -0.92 -11.26
N LEU A 169 -10.82 -0.33 -10.34
CA LEU A 169 -10.35 0.73 -9.46
C LEU A 169 -10.16 0.18 -8.06
N ASN A 170 -9.01 0.49 -7.52
CA ASN A 170 -8.69 0.11 -6.17
C ASN A 170 -7.82 1.17 -5.52
N SER A 171 -8.24 1.64 -4.37
CA SER A 171 -7.50 2.65 -3.61
C SER A 171 -7.61 2.39 -2.12
N LEU A 172 -6.52 2.64 -1.44
CA LEU A 172 -6.44 2.65 0.00
C LEU A 172 -5.88 4.00 0.44
N TYR A 173 -6.57 4.65 1.36
CA TYR A 173 -6.12 5.85 2.03
C TYR A 173 -5.73 5.54 3.46
N PHE A 174 -4.61 6.10 3.89
CA PHE A 174 -4.15 6.02 5.26
C PHE A 174 -3.73 7.40 5.78
N LYS A 175 -4.14 7.71 7.00
CA LYS A 175 -3.69 8.86 7.75
C LYS A 175 -3.34 8.40 9.17
N GLY A 176 -2.09 8.56 9.57
CA GLY A 176 -1.61 8.23 10.91
C GLY A 176 -0.86 9.41 11.53
N LEU A 177 -1.10 9.67 12.82
CA LEU A 177 -0.38 10.67 13.59
C LEU A 177 0.65 9.98 14.48
N TRP A 178 1.78 10.64 14.71
CA TRP A 178 2.82 10.21 15.64
C TRP A 178 3.38 11.37 16.47
N ASN A 179 4.27 11.09 17.42
CA ASN A 179 4.82 12.11 18.33
C ASN A 179 6.34 11.97 18.49
N TYR A 180 7.06 11.61 17.43
CA TYR A 180 8.50 11.42 17.51
C TYR A 180 9.29 12.72 17.29
N PHE A 181 8.75 13.66 16.46
CA PHE A 181 9.50 14.76 15.89
C PHE A 181 8.97 16.13 16.32
N PRO A 182 9.55 16.78 17.35
CA PRO A 182 9.23 18.16 17.67
C PRO A 182 9.57 19.09 16.51
N LYS A 183 8.63 19.95 16.06
CA LYS A 183 8.84 20.88 14.94
C LYS A 183 10.08 21.77 15.09
N LYS A 184 10.42 22.16 16.33
CA LYS A 184 11.61 22.98 16.64
C LYS A 184 12.94 22.28 16.32
N ASN A 185 12.95 20.95 16.22
CA ASN A 185 14.13 20.17 15.94
C ASN A 185 14.32 19.86 14.44
N THR A 186 13.42 20.37 13.58
CA THR A 186 13.56 20.21 12.12
C THR A 186 14.62 21.19 11.61
N TYR A 187 15.57 20.68 10.83
CA TYR A 187 16.70 21.44 10.29
C TYR A 187 16.92 21.11 8.80
N SER A 188 17.75 21.90 8.14
CA SER A 188 18.12 21.61 6.75
C SER A 188 19.37 20.76 6.70
N ASP A 189 19.34 19.69 5.94
CA ASP A 189 20.46 18.77 5.74
C ASP A 189 20.52 18.26 4.30
N ASN A 190 21.44 17.36 4.03
CA ASN A 190 21.57 16.68 2.75
C ASN A 190 20.96 15.29 2.82
N PHE A 191 20.28 14.91 1.77
CA PHE A 191 19.93 13.53 1.46
C PHE A 191 20.77 13.10 0.25
N ARG A 192 21.52 12.03 0.39
CA ARG A 192 22.33 11.48 -0.71
C ARG A 192 21.48 10.55 -1.53
N ASN A 193 21.06 10.98 -2.73
CA ASN A 193 20.17 10.19 -3.58
C ASN A 193 20.90 8.99 -4.22
N GLN A 194 20.15 8.14 -4.94
CA GLN A 194 20.71 6.93 -5.55
C GLN A 194 21.78 7.18 -6.62
N PHE A 195 21.88 8.42 -7.14
CA PHE A 195 22.89 8.84 -8.13
C PHE A 195 24.10 9.52 -7.47
N ASP A 196 24.24 9.35 -6.16
CA ASP A 196 25.32 9.93 -5.33
C ASP A 196 25.32 11.48 -5.32
N ARG A 197 24.13 12.10 -5.54
CA ARG A 197 23.97 13.57 -5.47
C ARG A 197 23.35 13.97 -4.14
N ASN A 198 23.83 15.07 -3.60
CA ASN A 198 23.26 15.65 -2.39
C ASN A 198 22.07 16.56 -2.74
N GLU A 199 20.93 16.25 -2.15
CA GLU A 199 19.69 17.02 -2.25
C GLU A 199 19.39 17.68 -0.91
N LYS A 200 19.10 18.99 -0.92
CA LYS A 200 18.72 19.69 0.31
C LYS A 200 17.33 19.31 0.76
N VAL A 201 17.22 18.87 2.01
CA VAL A 201 15.97 18.41 2.60
C VAL A 201 15.68 19.08 3.94
N LYS A 202 14.43 19.03 4.37
CA LYS A 202 14.02 19.29 5.75
C LYS A 202 14.06 17.98 6.52
N MET A 203 15.05 17.86 7.39
CA MET A 203 15.28 16.70 8.23
C MET A 203 14.58 16.91 9.58
N MET A 204 13.60 16.07 9.89
CA MET A 204 12.96 16.01 11.21
C MET A 204 13.89 15.26 12.14
N LYS A 205 14.06 15.75 13.37
CA LYS A 205 14.89 15.09 14.40
C LYS A 205 14.09 14.88 15.67
N SER A 206 14.17 13.67 16.21
CA SER A 206 13.55 13.36 17.52
C SER A 206 14.41 13.91 18.67
N ASP A 207 13.78 14.13 19.81
CA ASP A 207 14.49 14.04 21.10
C ASP A 207 14.84 12.57 21.36
N LYS A 208 15.47 12.25 22.48
CA LYS A 208 15.66 10.83 22.86
C LYS A 208 14.29 10.16 23.02
N CYS A 209 14.07 9.07 22.31
CA CYS A 209 12.83 8.30 22.33
C CYS A 209 13.10 6.81 22.43
N GLU A 210 12.10 6.04 22.83
CA GLU A 210 12.11 4.59 22.70
C GLU A 210 11.75 4.24 21.24
N LEU A 211 12.62 3.47 20.59
CA LEU A 211 12.40 3.02 19.22
C LEU A 211 12.76 1.55 19.07
N THR A 212 11.95 0.81 18.34
CA THR A 212 12.25 -0.56 17.92
C THR A 212 13.00 -0.53 16.60
N GLY A 213 14.16 -1.17 16.56
CA GLY A 213 14.97 -1.17 15.34
C GLY A 213 16.35 -1.80 15.54
N PHE A 214 17.10 -1.86 14.45
CA PHE A 214 18.52 -2.22 14.47
C PHE A 214 19.31 -1.35 13.49
N VAL A 215 20.61 -1.22 13.76
CA VAL A 215 21.57 -0.50 12.91
C VAL A 215 22.81 -1.35 12.81
N THR A 216 23.23 -1.63 11.59
CA THR A 216 24.51 -2.29 11.27
C THR A 216 25.33 -1.42 10.32
N ASP A 217 26.49 -1.90 9.88
CA ASP A 217 27.29 -1.25 8.86
C ASP A 217 26.71 -1.40 7.45
N GLU A 218 25.82 -2.39 7.23
CA GLU A 218 25.21 -2.70 5.93
C GLU A 218 23.86 -2.01 5.76
N GLU A 219 23.05 -1.98 6.82
CA GLU A 219 21.67 -1.49 6.75
C GLU A 219 21.14 -1.02 8.10
N LEU A 220 20.02 -0.33 8.09
CA LEU A 220 19.22 -0.07 9.28
C LEU A 220 17.74 -0.41 9.02
N MET A 221 17.05 -0.81 10.08
CA MET A 221 15.59 -0.89 10.10
C MET A 221 15.05 -0.19 11.35
N ALA A 222 14.05 0.66 11.17
CA ALA A 222 13.42 1.42 12.23
C ALA A 222 11.90 1.30 12.15
N GLU A 223 11.23 1.21 13.29
CA GLU A 223 9.78 1.07 13.39
C GLU A 223 9.18 2.21 14.21
N PHE A 224 8.17 2.87 13.65
CA PHE A 224 7.47 4.02 14.23
C PHE A 224 6.00 3.67 14.46
N ASP A 225 5.57 3.64 15.70
CA ASP A 225 4.16 3.49 16.04
C ASP A 225 3.37 4.76 15.67
N TYR A 226 2.27 4.61 14.96
CA TYR A 226 1.27 5.66 14.86
C TYR A 226 0.42 5.69 16.14
N GLY A 227 -0.17 6.86 16.43
CA GLY A 227 -0.98 7.06 17.61
C GLY A 227 -2.08 6.02 17.78
N GLY A 228 -2.18 5.46 18.99
CA GLY A 228 -3.04 4.31 19.31
C GLY A 228 -2.39 2.96 19.01
N LYS A 229 -1.18 2.95 18.43
CA LYS A 229 -0.33 1.77 18.22
C LYS A 229 -1.00 0.63 17.42
N ALA A 230 -2.00 0.93 16.61
CA ALA A 230 -2.63 -0.06 15.73
C ALA A 230 -1.89 -0.22 14.40
N PHE A 231 -1.21 0.84 13.97
CA PHE A 231 -0.44 0.86 12.73
C PHE A 231 0.99 1.31 12.99
N GLN A 232 1.90 0.89 12.12
CA GLN A 232 3.32 1.19 12.20
C GLN A 232 3.85 1.58 10.82
N MET A 233 4.79 2.54 10.81
CA MET A 233 5.69 2.74 9.68
C MET A 233 6.99 2.03 9.98
N GLN A 234 7.50 1.29 9.01
CA GLN A 234 8.85 0.73 9.06
C GLN A 234 9.68 1.34 7.94
N ILE A 235 10.91 1.67 8.26
CA ILE A 235 11.92 2.15 7.31
C ILE A 235 13.01 1.09 7.21
N ILE A 236 13.38 0.74 5.98
CA ILE A 236 14.53 -0.13 5.68
C ILE A 236 15.48 0.68 4.80
N MET A 237 16.68 0.94 5.27
CA MET A 237 17.68 1.72 4.55
C MET A 237 18.98 0.92 4.39
N PRO A 238 19.27 0.42 3.17
CA PRO A 238 20.60 -0.12 2.86
C PRO A 238 21.62 1.01 2.87
N LYS A 239 22.82 0.77 3.42
CA LYS A 239 23.86 1.78 3.55
C LYS A 239 24.95 1.65 2.49
N LYS A 240 25.18 0.44 1.96
CA LYS A 240 26.24 0.15 0.99
C LYS A 240 25.70 -0.25 -0.37
N GLU A 241 24.60 -0.97 -0.39
CA GLU A 241 23.97 -1.45 -1.61
C GLU A 241 23.06 -0.38 -2.22
N LYS A 242 22.96 -0.31 -3.54
CA LYS A 242 21.99 0.56 -4.21
C LYS A 242 20.57 0.06 -3.97
N ILE A 243 19.65 1.00 -3.77
CA ILE A 243 18.26 0.69 -3.40
C ILE A 243 17.56 -0.25 -4.39
N ASN A 244 17.83 -0.11 -5.68
CA ASN A 244 17.18 -0.95 -6.70
C ASN A 244 17.69 -2.38 -6.70
N ASP A 245 19.00 -2.59 -6.45
CA ASP A 245 19.59 -3.91 -6.30
C ASP A 245 19.07 -4.57 -5.02
N TYR A 246 19.07 -3.84 -3.91
CA TYR A 246 18.51 -4.29 -2.63
C TYR A 246 17.06 -4.76 -2.73
N ILE A 247 16.22 -4.04 -3.51
CA ILE A 247 14.81 -4.41 -3.74
C ILE A 247 14.70 -5.74 -4.46
N GLN A 248 15.60 -6.08 -5.39
CA GLN A 248 15.55 -7.37 -6.09
C GLN A 248 15.74 -8.55 -5.15
N ASP A 249 16.54 -8.37 -4.10
CA ASP A 249 16.85 -9.41 -3.11
C ASP A 249 15.91 -9.38 -1.89
N LEU A 250 15.03 -8.35 -1.78
CA LEU A 250 14.10 -8.22 -0.67
C LEU A 250 12.86 -9.08 -0.93
N ASP A 251 12.59 -10.00 -0.02
CA ASP A 251 11.40 -10.86 -0.02
C ASP A 251 10.84 -11.05 1.41
N GLY A 252 9.84 -11.89 1.56
CA GLY A 252 9.23 -12.18 2.85
C GLY A 252 10.18 -12.88 3.83
N GLU A 253 11.10 -13.71 3.35
CA GLU A 253 12.08 -14.42 4.20
C GLU A 253 13.13 -13.44 4.74
N LYS A 254 13.75 -12.64 3.88
CA LYS A 254 14.70 -11.59 4.28
C LYS A 254 14.06 -10.58 5.23
N TYR A 255 12.81 -10.18 4.93
CA TYR A 255 12.06 -9.29 5.81
C TYR A 255 11.77 -9.91 7.18
N ALA A 256 11.38 -11.19 7.24
CA ALA A 256 11.17 -11.90 8.51
C ALA A 256 12.46 -12.03 9.32
N GLU A 257 13.60 -12.29 8.66
CA GLU A 257 14.90 -12.28 9.28
C GLU A 257 15.22 -10.92 9.90
N MET A 258 15.04 -9.83 9.16
CA MET A 258 15.24 -8.46 9.66
C MET A 258 14.36 -8.16 10.88
N LEU A 259 13.11 -8.60 10.88
CA LEU A 259 12.21 -8.45 12.03
C LEU A 259 12.74 -9.16 13.28
N SER A 260 13.48 -10.27 13.13
CA SER A 260 14.07 -11.01 14.26
C SER A 260 15.23 -10.26 14.94
N TYR A 261 15.85 -9.31 14.25
CA TYR A 261 16.93 -8.48 14.80
C TYR A 261 16.43 -7.20 15.48
N MET A 262 15.14 -6.90 15.36
CA MET A 262 14.54 -5.70 15.92
C MET A 262 14.55 -5.72 17.45
N THR A 263 15.13 -4.69 18.07
CA THR A 263 15.17 -4.53 19.53
C THR A 263 14.75 -3.15 19.93
N ASN A 264 14.09 -3.01 21.08
CA ASN A 264 13.74 -1.70 21.64
C ASN A 264 14.98 -1.07 22.31
N SER A 265 15.23 0.20 22.02
CA SER A 265 16.37 0.93 22.57
C SER A 265 16.08 2.42 22.67
N LYS A 266 16.78 3.10 23.61
CA LYS A 266 16.83 4.57 23.63
C LYS A 266 17.56 5.05 22.38
N SER A 267 16.90 5.91 21.60
CA SER A 267 17.34 6.26 20.25
C SER A 267 17.16 7.74 19.95
N ILE A 268 17.94 8.24 18.99
CA ILE A 268 17.73 9.50 18.32
C ILE A 268 17.50 9.19 16.85
N VAL A 269 16.45 9.75 16.28
CA VAL A 269 16.09 9.54 14.89
C VAL A 269 16.17 10.84 14.11
N ALA A 270 16.71 10.79 12.90
CA ALA A 270 16.55 11.86 11.92
C ALA A 270 16.07 11.27 10.60
N MET A 271 15.01 11.85 10.02
CA MET A 271 14.48 11.44 8.73
C MET A 271 13.90 12.62 7.96
N PRO A 272 13.95 12.60 6.63
CA PRO A 272 13.43 13.70 5.83
C PRO A 272 11.90 13.78 5.89
N LYS A 273 11.36 15.00 5.82
CA LYS A 273 9.96 15.19 5.45
C LYS A 273 9.79 14.91 3.98
N PHE A 274 8.67 14.30 3.61
CA PHE A 274 8.35 14.09 2.20
C PHE A 274 6.86 13.97 1.94
N LYS A 275 6.47 14.34 0.72
CA LYS A 275 5.10 14.20 0.23
C LYS A 275 5.14 13.77 -1.22
N SER A 276 4.27 12.83 -1.58
CA SER A 276 4.12 12.42 -2.97
C SER A 276 2.73 11.86 -3.26
N LYS A 277 2.36 11.95 -4.54
CA LYS A 277 1.13 11.39 -5.08
C LYS A 277 1.48 10.52 -6.28
N TYR A 278 0.95 9.32 -6.31
CA TYR A 278 1.18 8.35 -7.37
C TYR A 278 -0.14 7.92 -7.99
N SER A 279 -0.12 7.76 -9.31
CA SER A 279 -1.22 7.19 -10.07
C SER A 279 -0.64 6.13 -11.01
N TYR A 280 -1.03 4.90 -10.80
CA TYR A 280 -0.55 3.76 -11.58
C TYR A 280 -1.65 3.22 -12.47
N ASN A 281 -1.31 2.94 -13.73
CA ASN A 281 -1.96 1.87 -14.49
C ASN A 281 -1.11 0.61 -14.32
N LEU A 282 -1.68 -0.38 -13.64
CA LEU A 282 -0.95 -1.58 -13.21
C LEU A 282 -0.99 -2.72 -14.24
N GLU A 283 -1.54 -2.49 -15.44
CA GLU A 283 -1.59 -3.53 -16.48
C GLU A 283 -0.19 -4.09 -16.79
N ASN A 284 0.78 -3.22 -17.10
CA ASN A 284 2.14 -3.66 -17.44
C ASN A 284 2.86 -4.35 -16.26
N PRO A 285 2.85 -3.82 -15.02
CA PRO A 285 3.36 -4.54 -13.87
C PRO A 285 2.73 -5.92 -13.67
N LEU A 286 1.40 -6.03 -13.79
CA LEU A 286 0.70 -7.31 -13.65
C LEU A 286 1.03 -8.30 -14.75
N ARG A 287 1.19 -7.83 -16.01
CA ARG A 287 1.69 -8.66 -17.10
C ARG A 287 3.11 -9.18 -16.83
N ALA A 288 3.98 -8.35 -16.29
CA ALA A 288 5.34 -8.76 -15.90
C ALA A 288 5.33 -9.80 -14.76
N MET A 289 4.33 -9.77 -13.88
CA MET A 289 4.12 -10.77 -12.84
C MET A 289 3.47 -12.07 -13.36
N GLY A 290 3.01 -12.11 -14.61
CA GLY A 290 2.44 -13.29 -15.25
C GLY A 290 0.94 -13.24 -15.53
N ILE A 291 0.23 -12.15 -15.20
CA ILE A 291 -1.19 -11.99 -15.51
C ILE A 291 -1.31 -11.35 -16.90
N THR A 292 -1.51 -12.15 -17.92
CA THR A 292 -1.59 -11.72 -19.32
C THR A 292 -2.95 -11.92 -19.95
N LYS A 293 -3.58 -13.07 -19.68
CA LYS A 293 -4.89 -13.46 -20.21
C LYS A 293 -6.01 -12.50 -19.83
N ALA A 294 -6.04 -12.07 -18.57
CA ALA A 294 -7.07 -11.15 -18.06
C ALA A 294 -7.21 -9.84 -18.87
N PHE A 295 -6.14 -9.43 -19.55
CA PHE A 295 -6.05 -8.22 -20.37
C PHE A 295 -6.15 -8.48 -21.88
N SER A 296 -6.45 -9.71 -22.30
CA SER A 296 -6.47 -10.11 -23.70
C SER A 296 -7.90 -10.41 -24.18
N ASP A 297 -8.06 -10.55 -25.50
CA ASP A 297 -9.33 -10.99 -26.12
C ASP A 297 -9.65 -12.46 -25.80
N TYR A 298 -8.73 -13.18 -25.18
CA TYR A 298 -8.88 -14.59 -24.75
C TYR A 298 -9.16 -14.71 -23.25
N ALA A 299 -9.54 -13.60 -22.61
CA ALA A 299 -9.89 -13.60 -21.20
C ALA A 299 -11.14 -14.45 -20.92
N GLU A 300 -11.10 -15.22 -19.85
CA GLU A 300 -12.17 -16.13 -19.44
C GLU A 300 -12.81 -15.63 -18.16
N PHE A 301 -13.85 -14.79 -18.30
CA PHE A 301 -14.57 -14.17 -17.19
C PHE A 301 -16.06 -14.54 -17.17
N GLY A 302 -16.37 -15.80 -17.47
CA GLY A 302 -17.74 -16.32 -17.54
C GLY A 302 -18.53 -16.20 -16.24
N LYS A 303 -17.85 -16.02 -15.09
CA LYS A 303 -18.51 -15.76 -13.79
C LYS A 303 -18.70 -14.28 -13.49
N ILE A 304 -18.19 -13.36 -14.34
CA ILE A 304 -18.51 -11.92 -14.29
C ILE A 304 -19.62 -11.59 -15.28
N SER A 305 -19.45 -12.00 -16.53
CA SER A 305 -20.31 -11.58 -17.63
C SER A 305 -20.68 -12.76 -18.52
N THR A 306 -21.92 -12.72 -19.06
CA THR A 306 -22.37 -13.66 -20.09
C THR A 306 -21.77 -13.38 -21.46
N LYS A 307 -21.16 -12.19 -21.67
CA LYS A 307 -20.41 -11.86 -22.88
C LYS A 307 -18.99 -12.40 -22.86
N LYS A 308 -18.60 -13.12 -23.91
CA LYS A 308 -17.27 -13.72 -24.03
C LYS A 308 -16.15 -12.71 -24.26
N GLU A 309 -16.47 -11.53 -24.77
CA GLU A 309 -15.51 -10.45 -25.06
C GLU A 309 -15.13 -9.65 -23.79
N PHE A 310 -15.63 -10.04 -22.64
CA PHE A 310 -15.33 -9.37 -21.38
C PHE A 310 -13.86 -9.56 -21.01
N LYS A 311 -13.14 -8.46 -20.79
CA LYS A 311 -11.74 -8.42 -20.35
C LYS A 311 -11.50 -7.22 -19.47
N ILE A 312 -10.44 -7.24 -18.68
CA ILE A 312 -9.96 -6.07 -17.96
C ILE A 312 -9.14 -5.19 -18.91
N THR A 313 -9.44 -3.89 -18.97
CA THR A 313 -8.73 -2.96 -19.86
C THR A 313 -7.90 -1.94 -19.09
N LYS A 314 -8.30 -1.60 -17.88
CA LYS A 314 -7.52 -0.73 -17.01
C LYS A 314 -7.56 -1.24 -15.57
N THR A 315 -6.40 -1.21 -14.90
CA THR A 315 -6.28 -1.45 -13.47
C THR A 315 -5.58 -0.24 -12.86
N LEU A 316 -6.34 0.60 -12.17
CA LEU A 316 -5.86 1.88 -11.67
C LEU A 316 -5.74 1.85 -10.15
N GLN A 317 -4.61 2.34 -9.65
CA GLN A 317 -4.41 2.61 -8.23
C GLN A 317 -3.85 4.01 -8.02
N ASN A 318 -4.52 4.79 -7.17
CA ASN A 318 -4.04 6.08 -6.71
C ASN A 318 -3.62 6.01 -5.25
N THR A 319 -2.41 6.46 -4.95
CA THR A 319 -1.88 6.52 -3.59
C THR A 319 -1.29 7.90 -3.32
N THR A 320 -1.41 8.34 -2.08
CA THR A 320 -0.81 9.60 -1.61
C THR A 320 -0.17 9.36 -0.26
N ILE A 321 1.02 9.89 -0.07
CA ILE A 321 1.71 9.89 1.22
C ILE A 321 2.23 11.28 1.53
N GLU A 322 2.12 11.68 2.79
CA GLU A 322 2.77 12.85 3.36
C GLU A 322 3.34 12.45 4.72
N VAL A 323 4.63 12.62 4.90
CA VAL A 323 5.34 12.33 6.14
C VAL A 323 5.94 13.62 6.67
N ASN A 324 5.48 14.02 7.84
CA ASN A 324 5.90 15.24 8.52
C ASN A 324 5.99 15.02 10.04
N GLU A 325 6.27 16.07 10.81
CA GLU A 325 6.46 15.99 12.26
C GLU A 325 5.23 15.46 13.02
N GLU A 326 4.04 15.61 12.46
CA GLU A 326 2.77 15.19 13.06
C GLU A 326 2.37 13.75 12.66
N GLY A 327 3.09 13.16 11.73
CA GLY A 327 2.81 11.83 11.18
C GLY A 327 2.56 11.84 9.67
N SER A 328 1.69 10.94 9.24
CA SER A 328 1.20 10.94 7.86
C SER A 328 -0.14 11.67 7.81
N VAL A 329 -0.09 12.95 7.39
CA VAL A 329 -1.18 13.97 7.28
C VAL A 329 -1.70 14.57 8.61
N ALA A 330 -1.68 15.92 8.65
CA ALA A 330 -1.66 16.81 9.81
C ALA A 330 -2.95 16.92 10.64
N SER A 331 -2.76 17.13 11.85
CA SER A 331 -3.11 18.05 12.96
C SER A 331 -3.69 17.39 14.20
N ALA A 332 -3.04 17.54 15.31
CA ALA A 332 -3.49 18.02 16.63
C ALA A 332 -2.48 17.68 17.73
N THR A 333 -2.24 18.65 18.60
CA THR A 333 -1.36 18.63 19.75
C THR A 333 -1.75 17.59 20.80
N THR A 334 -0.78 16.76 21.20
CA THR A 334 -0.84 16.06 22.48
C THR A 334 0.52 16.18 23.18
N ARG A 335 0.52 16.73 24.40
CA ARG A 335 1.68 16.81 25.29
C ARG A 335 2.11 15.42 25.74
N ILE A 336 3.41 15.16 25.69
CA ILE A 336 4.05 14.08 26.44
C ILE A 336 4.90 14.73 27.52
N ASP A 337 4.55 14.50 28.79
CA ASP A 337 5.40 14.86 29.93
C ASP A 337 6.53 13.83 30.03
N GLY A 338 7.73 14.26 29.68
CA GLY A 338 8.95 13.46 29.82
C GLY A 338 9.52 13.57 31.22
N SER A 339 9.55 12.49 31.99
CA SER A 339 10.37 12.39 33.18
C SER A 339 11.85 12.22 32.76
N VAL A 340 12.70 13.10 33.29
CA VAL A 340 14.15 13.02 33.09
C VAL A 340 14.71 12.00 34.05
N ASP A 341 14.96 10.78 33.61
CA ASP A 341 15.77 9.80 34.33
C ASP A 341 17.25 10.03 34.00
N ILE A 342 18.02 10.50 35.01
CA ILE A 342 19.47 10.59 34.92
C ILE A 342 20.02 9.20 35.26
N ASN A 343 20.03 8.30 34.29
CA ASN A 343 20.81 7.08 34.35
C ASN A 343 22.02 7.24 33.42
N VAL A 344 23.22 7.04 33.99
CA VAL A 344 24.48 6.89 33.22
C VAL A 344 24.41 5.53 32.53
N GLY A 345 23.66 5.48 31.42
CA GLY A 345 23.40 4.30 30.61
C GLY A 345 23.93 4.51 29.20
N GLU A 346 23.96 3.45 28.44
CA GLU A 346 24.42 3.36 27.05
C GLU A 346 24.03 4.61 26.20
N LEU A 347 24.94 5.04 25.35
CA LEU A 347 24.68 6.13 24.40
C LEU A 347 23.45 5.73 23.54
N PRO A 348 22.55 6.68 23.23
CA PRO A 348 21.40 6.39 22.40
C PRO A 348 21.86 5.90 21.01
N LYS A 349 21.18 4.90 20.46
CA LYS A 349 21.38 4.50 19.07
C LYS A 349 20.92 5.60 18.13
N GLU A 350 21.63 5.80 17.03
CA GLU A 350 21.28 6.81 16.02
C GLU A 350 20.72 6.13 14.78
N PHE A 351 19.51 6.56 14.39
CA PHE A 351 18.83 6.15 13.17
C PHE A 351 18.74 7.37 12.25
N ILE A 352 19.74 7.54 11.39
CA ILE A 352 19.81 8.66 10.45
C ILE A 352 19.42 8.16 9.06
N ILE A 353 18.23 8.58 8.59
CA ILE A 353 17.67 8.21 7.30
C ILE A 353 18.03 9.33 6.29
N ASP A 354 19.20 9.27 5.72
CA ASP A 354 19.78 10.28 4.83
C ASP A 354 20.21 9.74 3.45
N HIS A 355 19.85 8.46 3.19
CA HIS A 355 20.09 7.75 1.93
C HIS A 355 18.79 7.12 1.41
N PRO A 356 18.75 6.57 0.18
CA PRO A 356 17.59 5.87 -0.34
C PRO A 356 17.08 4.78 0.60
N PHE A 357 15.78 4.73 0.77
CA PHE A 357 15.14 3.81 1.70
C PHE A 357 13.82 3.25 1.18
N ILE A 358 13.46 2.08 1.68
CA ILE A 358 12.13 1.47 1.55
C ILE A 358 11.34 1.83 2.80
N TYR A 359 10.04 2.05 2.65
CA TYR A 359 9.13 2.25 3.77
C TYR A 359 7.87 1.42 3.59
N LEU A 360 7.35 0.91 4.71
CA LEU A 360 6.14 0.12 4.77
C LEU A 360 5.19 0.74 5.80
N ILE A 361 3.88 0.64 5.52
CA ILE A 361 2.84 0.89 6.53
C ILE A 361 2.13 -0.44 6.75
N ARG A 362 2.10 -0.91 8.00
CA ARG A 362 1.47 -2.19 8.34
C ARG A 362 0.52 -2.06 9.52
N GLU A 363 -0.44 -2.98 9.59
CA GLU A 363 -1.22 -3.18 10.80
C GLU A 363 -0.35 -3.96 11.81
N ARG A 364 -0.29 -3.46 13.04
CA ARG A 364 0.69 -3.92 14.04
C ARG A 364 0.47 -5.35 14.52
N GLN A 365 -0.79 -5.72 14.77
CA GLN A 365 -1.11 -6.98 15.43
C GLN A 365 -0.93 -8.19 14.49
N THR A 366 -1.38 -8.05 13.26
CA THR A 366 -1.30 -9.11 12.25
C THR A 366 -0.01 -9.05 11.45
N GLY A 367 0.60 -7.87 11.35
CA GLY A 367 1.74 -7.63 10.47
C GLY A 367 1.34 -7.46 9.00
N ALA A 368 0.05 -7.29 8.69
CA ALA A 368 -0.41 -7.07 7.31
C ALA A 368 0.21 -5.81 6.72
N ILE A 369 0.94 -5.95 5.61
CA ILE A 369 1.54 -4.84 4.87
C ILE A 369 0.45 -4.17 4.03
N LEU A 370 0.10 -2.93 4.38
CA LEU A 370 -0.94 -2.15 3.72
C LEU A 370 -0.37 -1.33 2.56
N PHE A 371 0.81 -0.77 2.77
CA PHE A 371 1.54 0.01 1.78
C PHE A 371 3.02 -0.34 1.80
N ILE A 372 3.65 -0.19 0.65
CA ILE A 372 5.09 -0.27 0.49
C ILE A 372 5.55 0.77 -0.51
N GLY A 373 6.71 1.36 -0.28
CA GLY A 373 7.26 2.36 -1.18
C GLY A 373 8.77 2.46 -1.12
N LYS A 374 9.32 3.20 -2.05
CA LYS A 374 10.74 3.49 -2.20
C LYS A 374 10.95 4.98 -2.35
N VAL A 375 11.88 5.53 -1.60
CA VAL A 375 12.44 6.87 -1.81
C VAL A 375 13.88 6.72 -2.25
N GLN A 376 14.18 7.05 -3.49
CA GLN A 376 15.53 7.05 -4.05
C GLN A 376 16.07 8.47 -4.31
N SER A 377 15.18 9.46 -4.35
CA SER A 377 15.46 10.88 -4.52
C SER A 377 14.37 11.70 -3.82
N MET A 378 14.73 12.83 -3.28
CA MET A 378 13.81 13.78 -2.66
C MET A 378 13.37 14.89 -3.62
N GLU A 379 13.83 14.84 -4.87
CA GLU A 379 13.43 15.81 -5.89
C GLU A 379 11.91 15.76 -6.10
N GLY A 380 11.26 16.92 -6.02
CA GLY A 380 9.81 17.03 -6.12
C GLY A 380 8.99 16.53 -4.91
N MET A 381 9.65 16.04 -3.85
CA MET A 381 8.99 15.54 -2.63
C MET A 381 9.05 16.48 -1.44
N GLN A 382 9.79 17.60 -1.55
CA GLN A 382 9.90 18.60 -0.50
C GLN A 382 8.92 19.74 -0.77
N ASN A 383 8.02 20.02 0.17
CA ASN A 383 7.13 21.19 0.19
C ASN A 383 7.32 22.01 1.46
#